data_2b35af94667248dc6e73daeae1181df9
#
_entry.id   2b35af94667248dc6e73daeae1181df9
#
_cell.length_a   1.000
_cell.length_b   1.000
_cell.length_c   1.000
_cell.angle_alpha   90.00
_cell.angle_beta   90.00
_cell.angle_gamma   90.00
#
_symmetry.space_group_name_H-M   'P 1'
#
loop_
_entity.id
_entity.type
_entity.pdbx_description
1 polymer ?
#
loop_
_entity_poly.entity_id
_entity_poly.type
_entity_poly.pdbx_seq_one_letter_code
_entity_poly.pdbx_strand_id
1 'polypeptide(L)'
;MDIKRSGSQPSVKGPADWFTGTVRIDPLFPVTPPARAAGNTVTFEPGARTAWHTHPLGQTLIVVAGCGRVQRWGEPIKEIRPATSCGFRQARSTGTAPLPRRQ
;
A
#
# COMPACT_ATOMS: atom_id res chain seq x y z
N MET A 1 23.17 4.86 12.08
CA MET A 1 21.83 5.47 11.89
C MET A 1 21.73 5.94 10.45
N ASP A 2 20.66 5.54 9.77
CA ASP A 2 20.42 5.98 8.40
C ASP A 2 19.21 6.91 8.39
N ILE A 3 19.41 8.10 7.85
CA ILE A 3 18.34 9.09 7.74
C ILE A 3 18.09 9.35 6.26
N LYS A 4 16.86 9.06 5.82
CA LYS A 4 16.43 9.34 4.46
C LYS A 4 15.32 10.38 4.53
N ARG A 5 15.65 11.59 4.11
CA ARG A 5 14.73 12.72 4.23
C ARG A 5 13.65 12.66 3.15
N SER A 6 12.51 13.24 3.45
CA SER A 6 11.42 13.38 2.49
C SER A 6 11.94 14.05 1.21
N GLY A 7 11.57 13.46 0.07
CA GLY A 7 12.00 13.98 -1.23
C GLY A 7 13.43 13.68 -1.63
N SER A 8 14.18 12.94 -0.81
CA SER A 8 15.57 12.60 -1.13
C SER A 8 15.71 11.43 -2.09
N GLN A 9 14.65 10.69 -2.31
CA GLN A 9 14.62 9.57 -3.23
C GLN A 9 13.60 9.84 -4.35
N PRO A 10 13.88 9.39 -5.59
CA PRO A 10 12.94 9.62 -6.70
C PRO A 10 11.60 8.95 -6.46
N SER A 11 10.52 9.63 -6.82
CA SER A 11 9.20 9.03 -6.89
C SER A 11 9.10 8.15 -8.12
N VAL A 12 8.31 7.09 -8.02
CA VAL A 12 8.08 6.15 -9.12
C VAL A 12 6.58 6.11 -9.39
N LYS A 13 6.21 6.11 -10.67
CA LYS A 13 4.83 5.88 -11.06
C LYS A 13 4.49 4.41 -10.84
N GLY A 14 3.34 4.16 -10.23
CA GLY A 14 2.86 2.79 -10.05
C GLY A 14 2.68 2.08 -11.38
N PRO A 15 3.25 0.87 -11.56
CA PRO A 15 3.11 0.12 -12.81
C PRO A 15 1.65 -0.19 -13.15
N ALA A 16 1.32 -0.12 -14.45
CA ALA A 16 -0.04 -0.39 -14.91
C ALA A 16 -0.50 -1.82 -14.64
N ASP A 17 0.43 -2.74 -14.51
CA ASP A 17 0.12 -4.14 -14.19
C ASP A 17 -0.41 -4.31 -12.75
N TRP A 18 -0.05 -3.37 -11.87
CA TRP A 18 -0.38 -3.45 -10.45
C TRP A 18 -1.44 -2.43 -10.02
N PHE A 19 -1.65 -1.41 -10.83
CA PHE A 19 -2.56 -0.32 -10.47
C PHE A 19 -3.45 0.08 -11.64
N THR A 20 -4.67 0.46 -11.31
CA THR A 20 -5.57 1.17 -12.21
C THR A 20 -5.62 2.62 -11.78
N GLY A 21 -5.52 3.54 -12.73
CA GLY A 21 -5.44 4.96 -12.44
C GLY A 21 -4.01 5.40 -12.13
N THR A 22 -3.86 6.60 -11.63
CA THR A 22 -2.55 7.19 -11.36
C THR A 22 -2.17 6.99 -9.90
N VAL A 23 -1.02 6.38 -9.68
CA VAL A 23 -0.47 6.10 -8.36
C VAL A 23 1.00 6.50 -8.35
N ARG A 24 1.42 7.16 -7.28
CA ARG A 24 2.82 7.52 -7.07
C ARG A 24 3.38 6.75 -5.88
N ILE A 25 4.55 6.18 -6.06
CA ILE A 25 5.24 5.42 -5.02
C ILE A 25 6.51 6.17 -4.62
N ASP A 26 6.61 6.49 -3.35
CA ASP A 26 7.78 7.13 -2.76
C ASP A 26 8.44 6.14 -1.81
N PRO A 27 9.62 5.59 -2.16
CA PRO A 27 10.32 4.65 -1.29
C PRO A 27 10.73 5.31 0.02
N LEU A 28 10.59 4.58 1.13
CA LEU A 28 11.05 5.02 2.44
C LEU A 28 12.29 4.25 2.87
N PHE A 29 12.20 2.94 2.88
CA PHE A 29 13.33 2.08 3.20
C PHE A 29 13.17 0.72 2.52
N PRO A 30 14.29 0.14 2.03
CA PRO A 30 14.27 -1.18 1.41
C PRO A 30 14.38 -2.28 2.45
N VAL A 31 14.16 -3.51 2.00
CA VAL A 31 14.50 -4.69 2.80
C VAL A 31 16.01 -4.72 3.00
N THR A 32 16.44 -4.80 4.25
CA THR A 32 17.86 -4.93 4.60
C THR A 32 18.01 -6.19 5.46
N PRO A 33 18.55 -7.29 4.91
CA PRO A 33 18.70 -8.54 5.66
C PRO A 33 19.52 -8.34 6.94
N PRO A 34 19.17 -9.04 8.05
CA PRO A 34 18.14 -10.08 8.15
C PRO A 34 16.69 -9.55 8.28
N ALA A 35 16.50 -8.26 8.36
CA ALA A 35 15.17 -7.68 8.38
C ALA A 35 14.45 -7.94 7.06
N ARG A 36 13.14 -8.15 7.14
CA ARG A 36 12.30 -8.44 5.97
C ARG A 36 11.22 -7.40 5.72
N ALA A 37 11.33 -6.26 6.40
CA ALA A 37 10.37 -5.18 6.24
C ALA A 37 10.90 -4.14 5.26
N ALA A 38 10.00 -3.61 4.46
CA ALA A 38 10.25 -2.46 3.60
C ALA A 38 9.05 -1.52 3.72
N GLY A 39 9.26 -0.25 3.44
CA GLY A 39 8.18 0.73 3.50
C GLY A 39 8.19 1.69 2.32
N ASN A 40 6.99 2.07 1.91
CA ASN A 40 6.79 3.06 0.86
C ASN A 40 5.60 3.94 1.24
N THR A 41 5.64 5.19 0.80
CA THR A 41 4.43 6.01 0.77
C THR A 41 3.81 5.85 -0.60
N VAL A 42 2.53 5.51 -0.63
CA VAL A 42 1.80 5.31 -1.87
C VAL A 42 0.68 6.33 -1.93
N THR A 43 0.69 7.15 -2.97
CA THR A 43 -0.31 8.20 -3.17
C THR A 43 -1.22 7.80 -4.33
N PHE A 44 -2.50 7.65 -4.02
CA PHE A 44 -3.53 7.31 -5.00
C PHE A 44 -4.29 8.56 -5.41
N GLU A 45 -4.35 8.82 -6.71
CA GLU A 45 -5.28 9.82 -7.22
C GLU A 45 -6.73 9.31 -7.08
N PRO A 46 -7.72 10.21 -7.08
CA PRO A 46 -9.12 9.78 -6.95
C PRO A 46 -9.47 8.69 -7.96
N GLY A 47 -10.06 7.60 -7.46
CA GLY A 47 -10.45 6.47 -8.28
C GLY A 47 -9.36 5.45 -8.56
N ALA A 48 -8.10 5.76 -8.25
CA ALA A 48 -7.01 4.81 -8.45
C ALA A 48 -7.10 3.66 -7.43
N ARG A 49 -6.64 2.49 -7.84
CA ARG A 49 -6.69 1.29 -7.00
C ARG A 49 -5.65 0.27 -7.45
N THR A 50 -5.34 -0.68 -6.58
CA THR A 50 -4.47 -1.78 -6.94
C THR A 50 -5.23 -2.89 -7.65
N ALA A 51 -4.49 -3.73 -8.37
CA ALA A 51 -4.98 -5.04 -8.76
C ALA A 51 -5.06 -5.96 -7.53
N TRP A 52 -5.86 -7.00 -7.63
CA TRP A 52 -5.90 -8.04 -6.60
C TRP A 52 -4.52 -8.71 -6.50
N HIS A 53 -4.02 -8.83 -5.28
CA HIS A 53 -2.71 -9.42 -5.06
C HIS A 53 -2.59 -9.97 -3.64
N THR A 54 -1.53 -10.74 -3.42
CA THR A 54 -1.20 -11.29 -2.11
C THR A 54 0.16 -10.82 -1.66
N HIS A 55 0.34 -10.81 -0.35
CA HIS A 55 1.64 -10.52 0.27
C HIS A 55 2.06 -11.73 1.10
N PRO A 56 3.11 -12.46 0.70
CA PRO A 56 3.51 -13.70 1.38
C PRO A 56 3.77 -13.53 2.86
N LEU A 57 4.31 -12.40 3.28
CA LEU A 57 4.60 -12.12 4.68
C LEU A 57 3.61 -11.12 5.31
N GLY A 58 2.51 -10.84 4.61
CA GLY A 58 1.53 -9.87 5.07
C GLY A 58 1.88 -8.44 4.70
N GLN A 59 1.00 -7.54 5.03
CA GLN A 59 1.16 -6.12 4.74
C GLN A 59 0.44 -5.30 5.81
N THR A 60 1.04 -4.18 6.19
CA THR A 60 0.38 -3.19 7.03
C THR A 60 0.25 -1.89 6.27
N LEU A 61 -0.96 -1.36 6.23
CA LEU A 61 -1.28 -0.07 5.64
C LEU A 61 -1.56 0.93 6.76
N ILE A 62 -0.97 2.10 6.65
CA ILE A 62 -1.23 3.20 7.58
C ILE A 62 -1.69 4.38 6.74
N VAL A 63 -2.90 4.85 7.00
CA VAL A 63 -3.44 6.01 6.28
C VAL A 63 -2.89 7.28 6.93
N VAL A 64 -2.20 8.11 6.16
CA VAL A 64 -1.64 9.36 6.66
C VAL A 64 -2.44 10.57 6.20
N ALA A 65 -3.16 10.46 5.08
CA ALA A 65 -3.98 11.54 4.55
C ALA A 65 -5.10 10.97 3.67
N GLY A 66 -6.19 11.69 3.54
CA GLY A 66 -7.30 11.30 2.70
C GLY A 66 -8.16 10.20 3.29
N CYS A 67 -8.94 9.56 2.44
CA CYS A 67 -9.83 8.47 2.82
C CYS A 67 -9.69 7.37 1.78
N GLY A 68 -9.53 6.15 2.21
CA GLY A 68 -9.34 5.02 1.33
C GLY A 68 -10.31 3.90 1.59
N ARG A 69 -10.27 2.92 0.74
CA ARG A 69 -11.06 1.69 0.85
C ARG A 69 -10.17 0.48 0.66
N VAL A 70 -10.37 -0.53 1.48
CA VAL A 70 -9.67 -1.80 1.38
C VAL A 70 -10.68 -2.93 1.33
N GLN A 71 -10.27 -4.02 0.71
CA GLN A 71 -11.13 -5.20 0.60
C GLN A 71 -10.26 -6.45 0.54
N ARG A 72 -10.64 -7.45 1.30
CA ARG A 72 -10.11 -8.81 1.10
C ARG A 72 -11.03 -9.57 0.18
N TRP A 73 -10.45 -10.50 -0.56
CA TRP A 73 -11.23 -11.33 -1.48
C TRP A 73 -12.38 -12.02 -0.75
N GLY A 74 -13.60 -11.86 -1.28
CA GLY A 74 -14.80 -12.47 -0.71
C GLY A 74 -15.38 -11.73 0.50
N GLU A 75 -14.80 -10.62 0.92
CA GLU A 75 -15.29 -9.83 2.05
C GLU A 75 -15.78 -8.47 1.60
N PRO A 76 -16.57 -7.79 2.45
CA PRO A 76 -17.04 -6.43 2.15
C PRO A 76 -15.90 -5.42 2.09
N ILE A 77 -16.11 -4.37 1.31
CA ILE A 77 -15.22 -3.21 1.30
C ILE A 77 -15.29 -2.49 2.64
N LYS A 78 -14.13 -2.11 3.16
CA LYS A 78 -14.03 -1.32 4.39
C LYS A 78 -13.36 0.01 4.10
N GLU A 79 -13.86 1.05 4.72
CA GLU A 79 -13.28 2.38 4.64
C GLU A 79 -12.19 2.53 5.70
N ILE A 80 -11.08 3.17 5.31
CA ILE A 80 -9.98 3.48 6.24
C ILE A 80 -9.67 4.97 6.17
N ARG A 81 -9.40 5.55 7.32
CA ARG A 81 -9.22 7.00 7.50
C ARG A 81 -7.85 7.31 8.10
N PRO A 82 -7.43 8.58 8.10
CA PRO A 82 -6.14 8.96 8.70
C PRO A 82 -6.00 8.45 10.13
N ALA A 83 -4.76 8.10 10.49
CA ALA A 83 -4.39 7.49 11.76
C ALA A 83 -4.95 6.06 11.97
N THR A 84 -5.54 5.48 10.94
CA THR A 84 -5.97 4.08 10.96
C THR A 84 -4.87 3.20 10.40
N SER A 85 -4.58 2.10 11.07
CA SER A 85 -3.74 1.06 10.53
C SER A 85 -4.61 -0.13 10.13
N CYS A 86 -4.26 -0.75 9.01
CA CYS A 86 -4.93 -1.93 8.51
C CYS A 86 -3.88 -2.98 8.18
N GLY A 87 -3.94 -4.11 8.84
CA GLY A 87 -2.99 -5.20 8.61
C GLY A 87 -3.61 -6.32 7.81
N PHE A 88 -2.89 -6.77 6.79
CA PHE A 88 -3.22 -8.00 6.07
C PHE A 88 -2.24 -9.07 6.56
N ARG A 89 -2.78 -10.12 7.10
CA ARG A 89 -1.96 -11.24 7.57
C ARG A 89 -1.35 -11.96 6.38
N GLN A 90 -0.33 -12.76 6.66
CA GLN A 90 0.24 -13.62 5.64
C GLN A 90 -0.86 -14.38 4.91
N ALA A 91 -0.87 -14.25 3.59
CA ALA A 91 -1.90 -14.88 2.78
C ALA A 91 -1.67 -16.37 2.71
N ARG A 92 -2.76 -17.15 2.86
CA ARG A 92 -2.71 -18.60 2.72
C ARG A 92 -3.28 -19.04 1.38
N SER A 93 -4.46 -18.57 1.03
CA SER A 93 -5.15 -19.03 -0.17
C SER A 93 -5.98 -17.97 -0.85
N THR A 94 -6.13 -16.81 -0.25
CA THR A 94 -6.99 -15.77 -0.82
C THR A 94 -6.17 -14.54 -1.15
N GLY A 95 -6.45 -13.93 -2.27
CA GLY A 95 -5.87 -12.68 -2.63
C GLY A 95 -6.35 -11.55 -1.72
N THR A 96 -5.54 -10.52 -1.59
CA THR A 96 -5.98 -9.29 -0.95
C THR A 96 -6.68 -8.40 -1.94
N ALA A 97 -7.54 -7.57 -1.42
CA ALA A 97 -8.31 -6.64 -2.21
C ALA A 97 -7.46 -5.52 -2.79
N PRO A 98 -7.99 -4.81 -3.76
CA PRO A 98 -7.44 -3.53 -4.15
C PRO A 98 -7.22 -2.65 -2.93
N LEU A 99 -6.13 -1.93 -2.94
CA LEU A 99 -5.80 -1.00 -1.88
C LEU A 99 -6.74 0.19 -1.90
N PRO A 100 -6.58 1.11 -0.94
CA PRO A 100 -7.53 2.19 -0.76
C PRO A 100 -7.82 2.98 -2.02
N ARG A 101 -9.05 3.34 -2.18
CA ARG A 101 -9.50 4.33 -3.16
C ARG A 101 -9.88 5.58 -2.42
N ARG A 102 -9.49 6.72 -2.95
CA ARG A 102 -10.00 7.99 -2.42
C ARG A 102 -11.46 8.17 -2.79
N GLN A 103 -12.17 8.75 -1.87
CA GLN A 103 -13.55 9.15 -2.08
C GLN A 103 -13.63 10.41 -2.93
#